data_34948778528504f8f875ab15981c6053
#
_entry.id   34948778528504f8f875ab15981c6053
#
_cell.length_a   1.000
_cell.length_b   1.000
_cell.length_c   1.000
_cell.angle_alpha   90.00
_cell.angle_beta   90.00
_cell.angle_gamma   90.00
#
_symmetry.space_group_name_H-M   'P 1'
#
loop_
_entity.id
_entity.type
_entity.pdbx_description
1 polymer ?
#
loop_
_entity_poly.entity_id
_entity_poly.type
_entity_poly.pdbx_seq_one_letter_code
_entity_poly.pdbx_strand_id
1 'polypeptide(L)'
;MKCNRNGFLFENVASMNEESKHAISNCLGCDPIFIDSGDFSAQERPRYYWTNIPVLLNYEKSKTVLRDVLESNVDEKYFYTHPLINVDLSKQVCATMDFKNHDMHKRIFNPDFKVHTLTTCGGGNTQKKVYINGRARKLTPLEYERLQTLPDNYTAGVADGHRYTDCGNGWTVDVIAHILKALA
;
A
#
# COMPACT_ATOMS: atom_id res chain seq x y z
N MET A 1 -19.16 17.94 -25.33
CA MET A 1 -19.96 17.15 -24.37
C MET A 1 -20.08 17.97 -23.09
N LYS A 2 -21.31 18.23 -22.60
CA LYS A 2 -21.49 18.87 -21.30
C LYS A 2 -21.12 17.84 -20.24
N CYS A 3 -20.01 18.04 -19.55
CA CYS A 3 -19.63 17.22 -18.39
C CYS A 3 -20.77 17.27 -17.37
N ASN A 4 -21.34 16.13 -17.07
CA ASN A 4 -22.42 15.99 -16.09
C ASN A 4 -21.90 16.54 -14.75
N ARG A 5 -22.73 17.23 -13.98
CA ARG A 5 -22.36 17.87 -12.70
C ARG A 5 -22.02 16.86 -11.57
N ASN A 6 -21.97 15.60 -11.88
CA ASN A 6 -21.59 14.55 -10.94
C ASN A 6 -20.06 14.46 -10.87
N GLY A 7 -19.50 14.49 -9.67
CA GLY A 7 -18.08 14.24 -9.46
C GLY A 7 -17.69 12.84 -9.96
N PHE A 8 -16.49 12.71 -10.50
CA PHE A 8 -15.89 11.41 -10.81
C PHE A 8 -14.49 11.30 -10.19
N LEU A 9 -14.09 10.07 -9.97
CA LEU A 9 -12.73 9.71 -9.56
C LEU A 9 -12.33 8.44 -10.32
N PHE A 10 -11.20 8.50 -11.01
CA PHE A 10 -10.58 7.36 -11.68
C PHE A 10 -9.13 7.24 -11.20
N GLU A 11 -8.69 6.04 -10.88
CA GLU A 11 -7.34 5.78 -10.34
C GLU A 11 -6.60 4.77 -11.21
N ASN A 12 -5.28 4.96 -11.34
CA ASN A 12 -4.42 3.94 -11.93
C ASN A 12 -2.99 4.02 -11.36
N VAL A 13 -2.19 2.98 -11.60
CA VAL A 13 -0.80 2.91 -11.14
C VAL A 13 0.05 4.01 -11.77
N ALA A 14 0.91 4.66 -10.96
CA ALA A 14 1.79 5.71 -11.47
C ALA A 14 2.91 5.19 -12.39
N SER A 15 3.16 3.87 -12.41
CA SER A 15 4.12 3.22 -13.30
C SER A 15 3.59 2.90 -14.69
N MET A 16 2.38 3.35 -15.03
CA MET A 16 1.82 3.19 -16.38
C MET A 16 2.66 3.96 -17.41
N ASN A 17 2.61 3.52 -18.67
CA ASN A 17 3.30 4.23 -19.74
C ASN A 17 2.59 5.56 -20.10
N GLU A 18 3.33 6.51 -20.68
CA GLU A 18 2.80 7.84 -21.02
C GLU A 18 1.70 7.79 -22.06
N GLU A 19 1.73 6.85 -23.03
CA GLU A 19 0.69 6.69 -24.03
C GLU A 19 -0.66 6.38 -23.41
N SER A 20 -0.71 5.40 -22.48
CA SER A 20 -1.92 5.04 -21.74
C SER A 20 -2.41 6.18 -20.85
N LYS A 21 -1.48 6.89 -20.20
CA LYS A 21 -1.79 8.07 -19.37
C LYS A 21 -2.46 9.17 -20.20
N HIS A 22 -1.89 9.50 -21.38
CA HIS A 22 -2.46 10.49 -22.30
C HIS A 22 -3.82 10.04 -22.84
N ALA A 23 -3.99 8.76 -23.19
CA ALA A 23 -5.27 8.24 -23.66
C ALA A 23 -6.38 8.41 -22.61
N ILE A 24 -6.08 8.11 -21.34
CA ILE A 24 -7.03 8.31 -20.22
C ILE A 24 -7.33 9.80 -20.03
N SER A 25 -6.30 10.66 -20.02
CA SER A 25 -6.48 12.12 -19.85
C SER A 25 -7.36 12.71 -20.96
N ASN A 26 -7.15 12.29 -22.21
CA ASN A 26 -7.96 12.71 -23.34
C ASN A 26 -9.43 12.25 -23.23
N CYS A 27 -9.65 11.00 -22.78
CA CYS A 27 -11.01 10.47 -22.58
C CYS A 27 -11.75 11.19 -21.44
N LEU A 28 -11.07 11.51 -20.35
CA LEU A 28 -11.67 12.12 -19.16
C LEU A 28 -11.68 13.66 -19.23
N GLY A 29 -10.90 14.26 -20.14
CA GLY A 29 -10.81 15.70 -20.34
C GLY A 29 -10.10 16.45 -19.22
N CYS A 30 -9.22 15.77 -18.45
CA CYS A 30 -8.41 16.37 -17.40
C CYS A 30 -7.08 15.62 -17.24
N ASP A 31 -6.08 16.30 -16.68
CA ASP A 31 -4.82 15.71 -16.31
C ASP A 31 -4.90 15.01 -14.95
N PRO A 32 -4.09 13.95 -14.72
CA PRO A 32 -4.10 13.26 -13.44
C PRO A 32 -3.35 14.03 -12.38
N ILE A 33 -3.79 13.87 -11.14
CA ILE A 33 -3.07 14.27 -9.94
C ILE A 33 -2.24 13.07 -9.47
N PHE A 34 -0.98 13.31 -9.13
CA PHE A 34 -0.12 12.30 -8.52
C PHE A 34 -0.24 12.38 -6.99
N ILE A 35 -0.57 11.26 -6.34
CA ILE A 35 -0.53 11.13 -4.87
C ILE A 35 0.16 9.81 -4.53
N ASP A 36 1.10 9.87 -3.59
CA ASP A 36 1.64 8.68 -2.95
C ASP A 36 0.92 8.44 -1.63
N SER A 37 0.37 7.23 -1.42
CA SER A 37 -0.25 6.86 -0.15
C SER A 37 0.71 6.98 1.04
N GLY A 38 2.02 6.98 0.80
CA GLY A 38 3.02 7.28 1.81
C GLY A 38 2.87 8.66 2.47
N ASP A 39 2.18 9.57 1.82
CA ASP A 39 1.84 10.87 2.40
C ASP A 39 0.71 10.77 3.45
N PHE A 40 0.00 9.64 3.54
CA PHE A 40 -1.15 9.40 4.43
C PHE A 40 -0.97 8.18 5.34
N SER A 41 -0.14 7.21 4.96
CA SER A 41 0.01 5.93 5.67
C SER A 41 1.47 5.49 5.75
N ALA A 42 1.70 4.32 6.36
CA ALA A 42 3.01 3.67 6.39
C ALA A 42 3.33 2.89 5.10
N GLN A 43 2.58 3.09 4.00
CA GLN A 43 2.76 2.41 2.73
C GLN A 43 3.06 3.38 1.59
N GLU A 44 4.16 3.19 0.87
CA GLU A 44 4.43 3.84 -0.41
C GLU A 44 3.58 3.17 -1.49
N ARG A 45 2.63 3.93 -2.04
CA ARG A 45 1.72 3.45 -3.10
C ARG A 45 1.44 4.59 -4.08
N PRO A 46 2.36 4.90 -4.99
CA PRO A 46 2.22 5.97 -5.96
C PRO A 46 1.11 5.67 -6.96
N ARG A 47 0.17 6.62 -7.12
CA ARG A 47 -0.99 6.51 -8.00
C ARG A 47 -1.26 7.82 -8.74
N TYR A 48 -1.88 7.68 -9.91
CA TYR A 48 -2.50 8.77 -10.64
C TYR A 48 -4.01 8.75 -10.40
N TYR A 49 -4.56 9.95 -10.14
CA TYR A 49 -5.99 10.16 -9.92
C TYR A 49 -6.51 11.20 -10.90
N TRP A 50 -7.44 10.82 -11.75
CA TRP A 50 -8.18 11.74 -12.62
C TRP A 50 -9.50 12.06 -11.94
N THR A 51 -9.80 13.35 -11.79
CA THR A 51 -11.04 13.80 -11.15
C THR A 51 -11.38 15.22 -11.55
N ASN A 52 -12.67 15.53 -11.54
CA ASN A 52 -13.18 16.90 -11.65
C ASN A 52 -13.51 17.52 -10.28
N ILE A 53 -13.20 16.81 -9.19
CA ILE A 53 -13.36 17.30 -7.82
C ILE A 53 -12.13 18.15 -7.49
N PRO A 54 -12.27 19.37 -6.95
CA PRO A 54 -11.14 20.16 -6.50
C PRO A 54 -10.38 19.46 -5.37
N VAL A 55 -9.08 19.22 -5.56
CA VAL A 55 -8.22 18.54 -4.56
C VAL A 55 -7.20 19.53 -4.03
N LEU A 56 -7.08 19.61 -2.70
CA LEU A 56 -6.04 20.41 -2.05
C LEU A 56 -4.71 19.65 -2.14
N LEU A 57 -3.74 20.19 -2.89
CA LEU A 57 -2.43 19.56 -3.05
C LEU A 57 -1.41 19.99 -1.99
N ASN A 58 -1.73 21.01 -1.20
CA ASN A 58 -0.90 21.46 -0.08
C ASN A 58 -1.48 20.88 1.23
N TYR A 59 -0.94 19.75 1.67
CA TYR A 59 -1.32 19.06 2.89
C TYR A 59 -0.09 18.59 3.67
N GLU A 60 -0.24 18.43 4.98
CA GLU A 60 0.83 17.90 5.82
C GLU A 60 0.99 16.39 5.57
N LYS A 61 2.24 15.98 5.31
CA LYS A 61 2.56 14.57 5.04
C LYS A 61 2.70 13.78 6.33
N SER A 62 2.10 12.61 6.36
CA SER A 62 2.23 11.68 7.48
C SER A 62 3.67 11.18 7.65
N LYS A 63 4.13 11.19 8.90
CA LYS A 63 5.41 10.61 9.31
C LYS A 63 5.29 9.15 9.76
N THR A 64 4.10 8.57 9.66
CA THR A 64 3.81 7.19 10.05
C THR A 64 4.73 6.22 9.31
N VAL A 65 5.38 5.32 10.05
CA VAL A 65 6.25 4.27 9.54
C VAL A 65 5.64 2.89 9.83
N LEU A 66 6.23 1.83 9.29
CA LEU A 66 5.69 0.48 9.41
C LEU A 66 5.51 0.06 10.88
N ARG A 67 6.42 0.45 11.77
CA ARG A 67 6.35 0.16 13.22
C ARG A 67 5.03 0.59 13.85
N ASP A 68 4.47 1.73 13.42
CA ASP A 68 3.29 2.35 14.02
C ASP A 68 1.99 1.57 13.75
N VAL A 69 2.02 0.69 12.76
CA VAL A 69 0.85 -0.12 12.34
C VAL A 69 0.99 -1.60 12.73
N LEU A 70 2.15 -2.02 13.27
CA LEU A 70 2.38 -3.40 13.65
C LEU A 70 1.57 -3.80 14.90
N GLU A 71 1.13 -5.05 14.92
CA GLU A 71 0.56 -5.67 16.10
C GLU A 71 1.69 -6.01 17.10
N SER A 72 1.42 -5.76 18.39
CA SER A 72 2.36 -6.05 19.48
C SER A 72 2.49 -7.56 19.75
N ASN A 73 1.45 -8.32 19.47
CA ASN A 73 1.37 -9.75 19.78
C ASN A 73 0.89 -10.52 18.55
N VAL A 74 1.80 -11.25 17.91
CA VAL A 74 1.54 -11.95 16.66
C VAL A 74 1.85 -13.44 16.83
N ASP A 75 0.93 -14.29 16.37
CA ASP A 75 1.07 -15.75 16.40
C ASP A 75 2.35 -16.21 15.69
N GLU A 76 3.01 -17.21 16.24
CA GLU A 76 4.25 -17.80 15.72
C GLU A 76 4.12 -18.29 14.27
N LYS A 77 2.91 -18.65 13.82
CA LYS A 77 2.64 -19.05 12.42
C LYS A 77 2.98 -17.96 11.38
N TYR A 78 3.13 -16.71 11.79
CA TYR A 78 3.54 -15.61 10.90
C TYR A 78 5.06 -15.50 10.76
N PHE A 79 5.84 -16.10 11.64
CA PHE A 79 7.30 -16.03 11.63
C PHE A 79 7.91 -17.06 10.68
N TYR A 80 9.02 -16.68 10.07
CA TYR A 80 9.80 -17.54 9.20
C TYR A 80 11.00 -18.14 9.94
N THR A 81 11.31 -19.38 9.59
CA THR A 81 12.52 -20.07 10.04
C THR A 81 13.68 -19.96 9.06
N HIS A 82 13.44 -19.45 7.85
CA HIS A 82 14.47 -19.29 6.83
C HIS A 82 15.55 -18.30 7.27
N PRO A 83 16.82 -18.54 6.93
CA PRO A 83 17.91 -17.62 7.27
C PRO A 83 17.72 -16.27 6.55
N LEU A 84 18.14 -15.22 7.24
CA LEU A 84 18.20 -13.87 6.69
C LEU A 84 19.58 -13.63 6.10
N ILE A 85 19.61 -13.01 4.92
CA ILE A 85 20.85 -12.64 4.23
C ILE A 85 20.85 -11.13 3.97
N ASN A 86 22.04 -10.57 3.82
CA ASN A 86 22.25 -9.14 3.52
C ASN A 86 21.57 -8.20 4.54
N VAL A 87 21.68 -8.49 5.83
CA VAL A 87 21.05 -7.67 6.89
C VAL A 87 21.75 -6.33 7.00
N ASP A 88 21.01 -5.23 6.74
CA ASP A 88 21.47 -3.85 6.86
C ASP A 88 20.30 -2.97 7.34
N LEU A 89 20.26 -2.72 8.63
CA LEU A 89 19.18 -1.96 9.28
C LEU A 89 19.21 -0.45 8.98
N SER A 90 20.15 0.03 8.21
CA SER A 90 20.12 1.42 7.73
C SER A 90 19.21 1.63 6.52
N LYS A 91 18.68 0.55 5.94
CA LYS A 91 17.89 0.57 4.70
C LYS A 91 16.44 0.21 4.94
N GLN A 92 15.57 0.72 4.08
CA GLN A 92 14.14 0.38 4.03
C GLN A 92 13.92 -1.12 3.78
N VAL A 93 14.54 -1.68 2.75
CA VAL A 93 14.67 -3.13 2.57
C VAL A 93 15.93 -3.56 3.30
N CYS A 94 15.79 -4.01 4.52
CA CYS A 94 16.91 -4.23 5.43
C CYS A 94 17.50 -5.64 5.37
N ALA A 95 16.82 -6.59 4.73
CA ALA A 95 17.29 -7.95 4.56
C ALA A 95 16.56 -8.65 3.42
N THR A 96 17.04 -9.81 3.03
CA THR A 96 16.35 -10.73 2.13
C THR A 96 16.31 -12.14 2.73
N MET A 97 15.34 -12.93 2.30
CA MET A 97 15.24 -14.35 2.68
C MET A 97 15.84 -15.24 1.60
N ASP A 98 16.53 -16.29 2.03
CA ASP A 98 17.11 -17.27 1.14
C ASP A 98 16.09 -18.38 0.83
N PHE A 99 15.21 -18.12 -0.15
CA PHE A 99 14.30 -19.13 -0.73
C PHE A 99 14.01 -18.85 -2.21
N LYS A 100 13.55 -19.85 -2.93
CA LYS A 100 13.27 -19.72 -4.37
C LYS A 100 11.96 -18.95 -4.60
N ASN A 101 12.07 -17.67 -4.98
CA ASN A 101 10.93 -16.82 -5.35
C ASN A 101 11.43 -15.59 -6.11
N HIS A 102 10.52 -14.73 -6.60
CA HIS A 102 10.87 -13.41 -7.14
C HIS A 102 11.46 -12.50 -6.06
N ASP A 103 12.42 -11.66 -6.42
CA ASP A 103 13.15 -10.80 -5.49
C ASP A 103 12.23 -9.91 -4.64
N MET A 104 11.16 -9.39 -5.23
CA MET A 104 10.20 -8.57 -4.49
C MET A 104 9.53 -9.32 -3.32
N HIS A 105 9.42 -10.65 -3.41
CA HIS A 105 8.82 -11.49 -2.36
C HIS A 105 9.83 -11.93 -1.30
N LYS A 106 11.13 -11.80 -1.57
CA LYS A 106 12.20 -12.09 -0.61
C LYS A 106 12.49 -10.93 0.32
N ARG A 107 12.08 -9.70 -0.04
CA ARG A 107 12.40 -8.47 0.67
C ARG A 107 11.79 -8.43 2.06
N ILE A 108 12.61 -8.03 3.02
CA ILE A 108 12.22 -7.82 4.41
C ILE A 108 12.39 -6.33 4.71
N PHE A 109 11.35 -5.72 5.24
CA PHE A 109 11.31 -4.29 5.50
C PHE A 109 11.73 -3.98 6.92
N ASN A 110 12.48 -2.90 7.06
CA ASN A 110 12.79 -2.31 8.35
C ASN A 110 11.53 -1.62 8.90
N PRO A 111 11.12 -1.89 10.14
CA PRO A 111 9.94 -1.27 10.72
C PRO A 111 10.04 0.25 10.87
N ASP A 112 11.24 0.83 10.86
CA ASP A 112 11.45 2.28 10.99
C ASP A 112 11.27 3.06 9.68
N PHE A 113 10.89 2.37 8.60
CA PHE A 113 10.61 2.96 7.30
C PHE A 113 9.18 2.61 6.86
N LYS A 114 8.72 3.24 5.78
CA LYS A 114 7.48 2.85 5.11
C LYS A 114 7.69 1.53 4.34
N VAL A 115 6.62 0.79 4.11
CA VAL A 115 6.66 -0.42 3.27
C VAL A 115 6.26 -0.09 1.83
N HIS A 116 6.81 -0.81 0.87
CA HIS A 116 6.39 -0.68 -0.53
C HIS A 116 4.96 -1.16 -0.73
N THR A 117 4.33 -0.71 -1.82
CA THR A 117 2.96 -1.05 -2.27
C THR A 117 2.58 -2.49 -1.95
N LEU A 118 1.46 -2.66 -1.25
CA LEU A 118 0.81 -3.96 -1.06
C LEU A 118 0.36 -4.51 -2.42
N THR A 119 0.50 -5.81 -2.58
CA THR A 119 0.04 -6.55 -3.74
C THR A 119 -1.00 -7.58 -3.33
N THR A 120 -1.80 -8.03 -4.28
CA THR A 120 -2.66 -9.20 -4.08
C THR A 120 -1.79 -10.42 -3.78
N CYS A 121 -2.06 -11.07 -2.67
CA CYS A 121 -1.27 -12.23 -2.25
C CYS A 121 -1.92 -13.51 -2.76
N GLY A 122 -1.53 -13.95 -3.94
CA GLY A 122 -2.03 -15.18 -4.56
C GLY A 122 -1.49 -16.49 -3.96
N GLY A 123 -0.97 -16.47 -2.73
CA GLY A 123 -0.34 -17.62 -2.06
C GLY A 123 1.19 -17.59 -2.14
N GLY A 124 1.86 -18.64 -1.62
CA GLY A 124 3.31 -18.83 -1.84
C GLY A 124 4.25 -17.79 -1.24
N ASN A 125 4.04 -17.35 -0.01
CA ASN A 125 4.93 -16.39 0.68
C ASN A 125 5.06 -15.01 0.01
N THR A 126 4.01 -14.56 -0.68
CA THR A 126 3.99 -13.27 -1.39
C THR A 126 3.68 -12.06 -0.50
N GLN A 127 3.24 -12.28 0.74
CA GLN A 127 2.96 -11.22 1.71
C GLN A 127 4.23 -10.39 1.99
N LYS A 128 4.03 -9.11 2.29
CA LYS A 128 5.11 -8.24 2.80
C LYS A 128 5.64 -8.79 4.12
N LYS A 129 6.93 -8.60 4.34
CA LYS A 129 7.65 -9.13 5.51
C LYS A 129 8.34 -8.01 6.25
N VAL A 130 8.38 -8.13 7.56
CA VAL A 130 9.04 -7.16 8.45
C VAL A 130 10.12 -7.85 9.27
N TYR A 131 11.19 -7.12 9.55
CA TYR A 131 12.25 -7.53 10.48
C TYR A 131 11.84 -7.22 11.93
N ILE A 132 11.81 -8.22 12.79
CA ILE A 132 11.49 -8.08 14.21
C ILE A 132 12.48 -8.92 15.02
N ASN A 133 13.28 -8.25 15.86
CA ASN A 133 14.17 -8.89 16.83
C ASN A 133 15.01 -10.06 16.26
N GLY A 134 15.67 -9.83 15.13
CA GLY A 134 16.53 -10.85 14.50
C GLY A 134 15.80 -11.85 13.61
N ARG A 135 14.49 -11.78 13.50
CA ARG A 135 13.64 -12.68 12.72
C ARG A 135 12.84 -11.94 11.66
N ALA A 136 12.44 -12.63 10.61
CA ALA A 136 11.45 -12.13 9.69
C ALA A 136 10.08 -12.73 9.99
N ARG A 137 9.03 -11.93 9.83
CA ARG A 137 7.65 -12.41 9.78
C ARG A 137 6.88 -11.76 8.64
N LYS A 138 5.86 -12.44 8.15
CA LYS A 138 4.87 -11.81 7.26
C LYS A 138 3.99 -10.84 8.05
N LEU A 139 3.54 -9.79 7.39
CA LEU A 139 2.52 -8.91 7.96
C LEU A 139 1.18 -9.67 8.07
N THR A 140 0.41 -9.36 9.10
CA THR A 140 -0.92 -9.95 9.31
C THR A 140 -1.98 -9.28 8.42
N PRO A 141 -3.17 -9.88 8.24
CA PRO A 141 -4.28 -9.22 7.57
C PRO A 141 -4.66 -7.88 8.22
N LEU A 142 -4.64 -7.80 9.54
CA LEU A 142 -4.91 -6.57 10.29
C LEU A 142 -3.89 -5.46 9.97
N GLU A 143 -2.61 -5.80 9.88
CA GLU A 143 -1.57 -4.84 9.50
C GLU A 143 -1.72 -4.39 8.03
N TYR A 144 -2.23 -5.25 7.14
CA TYR A 144 -2.60 -4.85 5.78
C TYR A 144 -3.77 -3.86 5.76
N GLU A 145 -4.79 -4.06 6.60
CA GLU A 145 -5.89 -3.11 6.78
C GLU A 145 -5.38 -1.74 7.23
N ARG A 146 -4.54 -1.70 8.27
CA ARG A 146 -3.93 -0.47 8.80
C ARG A 146 -3.07 0.26 7.76
N LEU A 147 -2.34 -0.48 6.92
CA LEU A 147 -1.57 0.09 5.81
C LEU A 147 -2.47 0.73 4.74
N GLN A 148 -3.70 0.25 4.58
CA GLN A 148 -4.73 0.86 3.73
C GLN A 148 -5.60 1.89 4.46
N THR A 149 -5.23 2.24 5.71
CA THR A 149 -5.99 3.14 6.59
C THR A 149 -7.44 2.70 6.80
N LEU A 150 -7.69 1.40 6.77
CA LEU A 150 -8.97 0.79 7.13
C LEU A 150 -9.07 0.64 8.66
N PRO A 151 -10.27 0.67 9.21
CA PRO A 151 -10.49 0.28 10.61
C PRO A 151 -10.03 -1.17 10.86
N ASP A 152 -9.56 -1.44 12.08
CA ASP A 152 -9.15 -2.78 12.48
C ASP A 152 -10.29 -3.79 12.27
N ASN A 153 -9.96 -4.92 11.66
CA ASN A 153 -10.88 -6.01 11.33
C ASN A 153 -11.99 -5.66 10.32
N TYR A 154 -11.80 -4.64 9.51
CA TYR A 154 -12.74 -4.27 8.44
C TYR A 154 -13.01 -5.42 7.47
N THR A 155 -12.01 -6.22 7.17
CA THR A 155 -12.12 -7.40 6.28
C THR A 155 -12.35 -8.70 7.05
N ALA A 156 -12.67 -8.66 8.35
CA ALA A 156 -12.93 -9.87 9.14
C ALA A 156 -14.16 -10.62 8.62
N GLY A 157 -14.18 -11.94 8.82
CA GLY A 157 -15.28 -12.80 8.38
C GLY A 157 -15.01 -13.56 7.08
N VAL A 158 -13.90 -13.26 6.38
CA VAL A 158 -13.44 -14.04 5.23
C VAL A 158 -12.04 -14.62 5.50
N ALA A 159 -11.62 -15.60 4.70
CA ALA A 159 -10.30 -16.22 4.86
C ALA A 159 -9.16 -15.21 4.64
N ASP A 160 -8.05 -15.38 5.37
CA ASP A 160 -6.89 -14.47 5.32
C ASP A 160 -6.39 -14.19 3.89
N GLY A 161 -6.44 -15.18 2.99
CA GLY A 161 -6.05 -15.03 1.59
C GLY A 161 -6.89 -13.96 0.87
N HIS A 162 -8.20 -13.91 1.12
CA HIS A 162 -9.10 -12.89 0.58
C HIS A 162 -8.82 -11.53 1.22
N ARG A 163 -8.63 -11.46 2.53
CA ARG A 163 -8.25 -10.24 3.25
C ARG A 163 -7.01 -9.58 2.66
N TYR A 164 -5.95 -10.35 2.40
CA TYR A 164 -4.74 -9.84 1.73
C TYR A 164 -5.03 -9.35 0.32
N THR A 165 -5.84 -10.09 -0.44
CA THR A 165 -6.21 -9.74 -1.82
C THR A 165 -7.02 -8.44 -1.86
N ASP A 166 -7.99 -8.30 -0.97
CA ASP A 166 -8.86 -7.13 -0.88
C ASP A 166 -8.05 -5.88 -0.52
N CYS A 167 -7.16 -5.97 0.47
CA CYS A 167 -6.26 -4.87 0.82
C CYS A 167 -5.27 -4.56 -0.33
N GLY A 168 -4.78 -5.56 -1.04
CA GLY A 168 -3.87 -5.37 -2.17
C GLY A 168 -4.52 -4.66 -3.36
N ASN A 169 -5.79 -4.96 -3.65
CA ASN A 169 -6.60 -4.32 -4.69
C ASN A 169 -7.21 -2.99 -4.24
N GLY A 170 -7.47 -2.84 -2.94
CA GLY A 170 -8.15 -1.69 -2.38
C GLY A 170 -7.36 -0.39 -2.50
N TRP A 171 -8.06 0.70 -2.27
CA TRP A 171 -7.49 2.03 -2.14
C TRP A 171 -7.01 2.27 -0.69
N THR A 172 -6.04 3.17 -0.54
CA THR A 172 -5.75 3.75 0.77
C THR A 172 -6.86 4.75 1.10
N VAL A 173 -7.66 4.45 2.14
CA VAL A 173 -8.92 5.16 2.41
C VAL A 173 -8.69 6.64 2.66
N ASP A 174 -7.66 7.01 3.43
CA ASP A 174 -7.36 8.41 3.74
C ASP A 174 -7.00 9.24 2.50
N VAL A 175 -6.40 8.62 1.46
CA VAL A 175 -6.17 9.29 0.17
C VAL A 175 -7.51 9.62 -0.48
N ILE A 176 -8.43 8.66 -0.51
CA ILE A 176 -9.76 8.87 -1.12
C ILE A 176 -10.57 9.88 -0.32
N ALA A 177 -10.56 9.78 1.00
CA ALA A 177 -11.20 10.76 1.89
C ALA A 177 -10.65 12.18 1.64
N HIS A 178 -9.34 12.31 1.47
CA HIS A 178 -8.70 13.58 1.14
C HIS A 178 -9.17 14.13 -0.21
N ILE A 179 -9.21 13.30 -1.27
CA ILE A 179 -9.68 13.72 -2.61
C ILE A 179 -11.15 14.15 -2.55
N LEU A 180 -11.98 13.43 -1.80
CA LEU A 180 -13.41 13.69 -1.71
C LEU A 180 -13.78 14.80 -0.71
N LYS A 181 -12.81 15.33 0.04
CA LYS A 181 -13.06 16.32 1.11
C LYS A 181 -13.80 17.58 0.64
N ALA A 182 -13.63 17.98 -0.62
CA ALA A 182 -14.32 19.14 -1.17
C ALA A 182 -15.82 18.89 -1.48
N LEU A 183 -16.30 17.64 -1.34
CA LEU A 183 -17.70 17.28 -1.51
C LEU A 183 -18.48 17.25 -0.18
N ALA A 184 -17.78 17.31 0.97
CA ALA A 184 -18.32 17.36 2.31
C ALA A 184 -18.49 18.81 2.76
#